data_12e8bbec5265780dd9bfd063865359a7
#
_entry.id   12e8bbec5265780dd9bfd063865359a7
#
_cell.length_a   1.000
_cell.length_b   1.000
_cell.length_c   1.000
_cell.angle_alpha   90.00
_cell.angle_beta   90.00
_cell.angle_gamma   90.00
#
_symmetry.space_group_name_H-M   'P 1'
#
loop_
_entity.id
_entity.type
_entity.pdbx_description
1 polymer ?
#
loop_
_entity_poly.entity_id
_entity_poly.type
_entity_poly.pdbx_seq_one_letter_code
_entity_poly.pdbx_strand_id
1 'polypeptide(L)'
;VRAHGLSTERGGIQNIITQEPSVAAYAIGSGAQAASTVFVVDDDDSVREALQGLLTSVGLRSRAFATAQAFLEYDEADTGATASCLVVDIRMPGIGGLDLQSRLVQRRRVPPIIFMSAFGDVAMTVQAMKAGARDFLPKPFRDQDMLDAVCSALKYDEQMRALEKSRESLEERYRSLSDRERALLQMLGDGLMNKQIASRLCLSEITVKVGRRQLMQKMRARNFVQLIKMESLIRGLDSQKVRASYEGGANEVAYRLESAIARVLHE
;
A
#
# COMPACT_ATOMS: atom_id res chain seq x y z
N VAL A 1 30.21 33.96 69.74
CA VAL A 1 29.56 32.65 69.84
C VAL A 1 28.98 32.27 68.46
N ARG A 2 29.59 31.27 67.87
CA ARG A 2 29.22 30.37 66.74
C ARG A 2 28.23 30.87 65.70
N ALA A 3 28.78 31.07 64.49
CA ALA A 3 28.11 31.05 63.16
C ALA A 3 27.79 29.62 62.77
N HIS A 4 26.57 29.39 62.31
CA HIS A 4 26.21 28.18 61.54
C HIS A 4 26.01 28.55 60.08
N GLY A 5 26.80 27.93 59.21
CA GLY A 5 26.76 28.07 57.79
C GLY A 5 25.53 27.39 57.20
N LEU A 6 24.89 28.06 56.24
CA LEU A 6 23.89 27.51 55.38
C LEU A 6 24.59 27.05 54.06
N SER A 7 24.60 25.76 53.87
CA SER A 7 25.07 25.08 52.65
C SER A 7 24.01 25.25 51.58
N THR A 8 24.32 25.94 50.50
CA THR A 8 23.51 26.04 49.28
C THR A 8 23.74 24.79 48.42
N GLU A 9 22.80 23.87 48.46
CA GLU A 9 22.72 22.80 47.47
C GLU A 9 22.34 23.38 46.10
N ARG A 10 23.31 23.40 45.18
CA ARG A 10 23.05 23.58 43.76
C ARG A 10 22.54 22.27 43.20
N GLY A 11 21.21 22.16 43.12
CA GLY A 11 20.55 21.09 42.35
C GLY A 11 20.97 21.17 40.91
N GLY A 12 21.73 20.18 40.46
CA GLY A 12 22.13 20.00 39.06
C GLY A 12 20.91 19.71 38.22
N ILE A 13 20.64 20.59 37.27
CA ILE A 13 19.78 20.30 36.11
C ILE A 13 20.59 19.34 35.25
N GLN A 14 20.39 18.05 35.50
CA GLN A 14 20.91 17.02 34.60
C GLN A 14 20.22 17.16 33.25
N ASN A 15 21.02 17.40 32.20
CA ASN A 15 20.73 17.29 30.79
C ASN A 15 19.81 16.09 30.53
N ILE A 16 18.54 16.34 30.19
CA ILE A 16 17.74 15.42 29.41
C ILE A 16 18.28 15.56 28.00
N ILE A 17 19.34 14.84 27.72
CA ILE A 17 19.77 14.55 26.35
C ILE A 17 18.62 13.71 25.77
N THR A 18 17.75 14.34 25.01
CA THR A 18 16.88 13.64 24.07
C THR A 18 17.80 12.83 23.17
N GLN A 19 17.89 11.53 23.42
CA GLN A 19 18.56 10.61 22.51
C GLN A 19 17.80 10.71 21.18
N GLU A 20 18.42 11.34 20.20
CA GLU A 20 18.03 11.18 18.81
C GLU A 20 18.05 9.67 18.51
N PRO A 21 16.98 9.08 17.96
CA PRO A 21 17.00 7.67 17.59
C PRO A 21 18.16 7.49 16.62
N SER A 22 19.12 6.69 17.02
CA SER A 22 20.29 6.33 16.24
C SER A 22 19.85 5.91 14.83
N VAL A 23 20.57 6.33 13.79
CA VAL A 23 20.45 5.88 12.39
C VAL A 23 20.40 4.33 12.30
N ALA A 24 20.95 3.64 13.30
CA ALA A 24 20.84 2.18 13.46
C ALA A 24 19.39 1.67 13.68
N ALA A 25 18.43 2.50 14.07
CA ALA A 25 17.03 2.09 14.17
C ALA A 25 16.37 1.88 12.80
N TYR A 26 16.97 2.42 11.73
CA TYR A 26 16.59 2.19 10.34
C TYR A 26 17.38 1.05 9.69
N ALA A 27 18.33 0.43 10.39
CA ALA A 27 18.97 -0.82 9.96
C ALA A 27 17.91 -1.92 9.96
N ILE A 28 17.20 -1.97 8.87
CA ILE A 28 15.96 -2.62 8.58
C ILE A 28 16.17 -4.12 8.56
N GLY A 29 15.65 -4.76 9.60
CA GLY A 29 15.54 -6.22 9.66
C GLY A 29 14.62 -6.72 8.55
N SER A 30 15.21 -7.51 7.69
CA SER A 30 14.67 -8.45 6.71
C SER A 30 14.89 -8.06 5.24
N GLY A 31 15.36 -9.03 4.45
CA GLY A 31 15.76 -8.88 3.06
C GLY A 31 14.72 -8.35 2.05
N ALA A 32 13.49 -8.11 2.49
CA ALA A 32 12.42 -7.56 1.64
C ALA A 32 12.59 -6.04 1.36
N GLN A 33 13.10 -5.28 2.34
CA GLN A 33 13.28 -3.83 2.19
C GLN A 33 14.58 -3.46 1.46
N ALA A 34 15.59 -4.32 1.47
CA ALA A 34 16.81 -4.14 0.66
C ALA A 34 16.54 -4.16 -0.85
N ALA A 35 15.37 -4.67 -1.27
CA ALA A 35 14.94 -4.68 -2.66
C ALA A 35 14.08 -3.47 -3.05
N SER A 36 13.55 -2.70 -2.08
CA SER A 36 12.67 -1.55 -2.31
C SER A 36 13.39 -0.40 -3.01
N THR A 37 12.66 0.36 -3.84
CA THR A 37 13.24 1.47 -4.62
C THR A 37 12.52 2.78 -4.32
N VAL A 38 13.27 3.81 -3.99
CA VAL A 38 12.79 5.18 -3.84
C VAL A 38 13.11 5.96 -5.12
N PHE A 39 12.07 6.44 -5.79
CA PHE A 39 12.21 7.32 -6.94
C PHE A 39 12.23 8.76 -6.45
N VAL A 40 13.19 9.56 -6.92
CA VAL A 40 13.32 10.98 -6.58
C VAL A 40 13.17 11.78 -7.86
N VAL A 41 12.27 12.75 -7.87
CA VAL A 41 12.06 13.65 -9.02
C VAL A 41 12.17 15.09 -8.52
N ASP A 42 13.24 15.77 -8.90
CA ASP A 42 13.55 17.14 -8.51
C ASP A 42 14.43 17.75 -9.62
N ASP A 43 14.28 19.01 -9.97
CA ASP A 43 15.09 19.65 -11.00
C ASP A 43 16.45 20.12 -10.47
N ASP A 44 16.62 20.26 -9.15
CA ASP A 44 17.89 20.64 -8.51
C ASP A 44 18.80 19.42 -8.31
N ASP A 45 19.97 19.42 -8.97
CA ASP A 45 20.98 18.36 -8.87
C ASP A 45 21.45 18.15 -7.42
N SER A 46 21.64 19.24 -6.67
CA SER A 46 22.13 19.20 -5.29
C SER A 46 21.12 18.49 -4.36
N VAL A 47 19.83 18.74 -4.57
CA VAL A 47 18.76 18.07 -3.81
C VAL A 47 18.72 16.58 -4.15
N ARG A 48 18.84 16.23 -5.45
CA ARG A 48 18.86 14.84 -5.88
C ARG A 48 20.05 14.07 -5.29
N GLU A 49 21.25 14.65 -5.34
CA GLU A 49 22.47 14.03 -4.77
C GLU A 49 22.36 13.88 -3.25
N ALA A 50 21.88 14.90 -2.53
CA ALA A 50 21.69 14.84 -1.09
C ALA A 50 20.72 13.74 -0.68
N LEU A 51 19.56 13.63 -1.37
CA LEU A 51 18.57 12.60 -1.10
C LEU A 51 19.08 11.19 -1.44
N GLN A 52 19.80 11.02 -2.55
CA GLN A 52 20.40 9.73 -2.88
C GLN A 52 21.46 9.33 -1.85
N GLY A 53 22.28 10.25 -1.36
CA GLY A 53 23.24 10.04 -0.29
C GLY A 53 22.56 9.60 1.01
N LEU A 54 21.51 10.34 1.42
CA LEU A 54 20.70 10.03 2.61
C LEU A 54 20.09 8.62 2.53
N LEU A 55 19.42 8.30 1.43
CA LEU A 55 18.76 7.00 1.23
C LEU A 55 19.78 5.85 1.19
N THR A 56 20.91 6.06 0.55
CA THR A 56 22.01 5.09 0.49
C THR A 56 22.61 4.83 1.88
N SER A 57 22.72 5.86 2.72
CA SER A 57 23.27 5.75 4.08
C SER A 57 22.47 4.80 4.98
N VAL A 58 21.17 4.62 4.69
CA VAL A 58 20.27 3.69 5.39
C VAL A 58 19.99 2.39 4.62
N GLY A 59 20.73 2.14 3.51
CA GLY A 59 20.64 0.92 2.73
C GLY A 59 19.45 0.84 1.77
N LEU A 60 18.75 1.96 1.50
CA LEU A 60 17.69 2.03 0.53
C LEU A 60 18.23 2.28 -0.88
N ARG A 61 17.67 1.59 -1.87
CA ARG A 61 17.97 1.89 -3.28
C ARG A 61 17.22 3.13 -3.70
N SER A 62 17.89 4.01 -4.45
CA SER A 62 17.25 5.19 -5.01
C SER A 62 17.55 5.34 -6.49
N ARG A 63 16.62 5.96 -7.20
CA ARG A 63 16.78 6.37 -8.60
C ARG A 63 16.25 7.79 -8.77
N ALA A 64 17.09 8.68 -9.30
CA ALA A 64 16.77 10.08 -9.43
C ALA A 64 16.51 10.48 -10.89
N PHE A 65 15.61 11.42 -11.08
CA PHE A 65 15.18 11.98 -12.36
C PHE A 65 15.16 13.50 -12.25
N ALA A 66 15.74 14.18 -13.24
CA ALA A 66 15.76 15.63 -13.28
C ALA A 66 14.42 16.25 -13.71
N THR A 67 13.51 15.46 -14.28
CA THR A 67 12.22 15.94 -14.76
C THR A 67 11.13 14.88 -14.56
N ALA A 68 9.90 15.34 -14.39
CA ALA A 68 8.73 14.45 -14.36
C ALA A 68 8.57 13.67 -15.68
N GLN A 69 8.94 14.25 -16.81
CA GLN A 69 8.89 13.58 -18.11
C GLN A 69 9.82 12.37 -18.16
N ALA A 70 11.07 12.51 -17.68
CA ALA A 70 12.03 11.41 -17.62
C ALA A 70 11.53 10.24 -16.74
N PHE A 71 10.85 10.57 -15.63
CA PHE A 71 10.21 9.55 -14.78
C PHE A 71 9.01 8.89 -15.50
N LEU A 72 8.20 9.65 -16.23
CA LEU A 72 7.05 9.09 -16.96
C LEU A 72 7.48 8.17 -18.10
N GLU A 73 8.60 8.43 -18.73
CA GLU A 73 9.20 7.61 -19.80
C GLU A 73 9.90 6.35 -19.26
N TYR A 74 10.19 6.36 -17.97
CA TYR A 74 10.79 5.20 -17.32
C TYR A 74 9.81 4.02 -17.29
N ASP A 75 10.27 2.86 -17.78
CA ASP A 75 9.43 1.69 -17.97
C ASP A 75 9.00 1.07 -16.64
N GLU A 76 7.69 0.80 -16.53
CA GLU A 76 7.08 0.19 -15.33
C GLU A 76 7.54 -1.24 -15.06
N ALA A 77 8.10 -1.94 -16.04
CA ALA A 77 8.57 -3.31 -15.86
C ALA A 77 9.56 -3.44 -14.69
N ASP A 78 10.33 -2.38 -14.43
CA ASP A 78 11.31 -2.32 -13.34
C ASP A 78 10.69 -1.94 -11.97
N THR A 79 9.49 -1.35 -11.95
CA THR A 79 8.81 -0.96 -10.71
C THR A 79 7.87 -2.05 -10.17
N GLY A 80 7.61 -3.09 -10.98
CA GLY A 80 6.56 -4.07 -10.72
C GLY A 80 6.87 -5.14 -9.66
N ALA A 81 8.14 -5.40 -9.33
CA ALA A 81 8.49 -6.55 -8.51
C ALA A 81 8.59 -6.26 -7.00
N THR A 82 9.00 -5.06 -6.62
CA THR A 82 9.33 -4.70 -5.23
C THR A 82 8.59 -3.45 -4.76
N ALA A 83 8.51 -3.24 -3.44
CA ALA A 83 7.91 -2.04 -2.88
C ALA A 83 8.65 -0.78 -3.36
N SER A 84 7.90 0.28 -3.62
CA SER A 84 8.46 1.53 -4.11
C SER A 84 7.69 2.75 -3.56
N CYS A 85 8.35 3.90 -3.53
CA CYS A 85 7.69 5.19 -3.31
C CYS A 85 8.33 6.26 -4.20
N LEU A 86 7.64 7.37 -4.37
CA LEU A 86 8.02 8.48 -5.23
C LEU A 86 8.11 9.75 -4.40
N VAL A 87 9.29 10.34 -4.34
CA VAL A 87 9.56 11.64 -3.70
C VAL A 87 9.65 12.68 -4.82
N VAL A 88 8.80 13.71 -4.79
CA VAL A 88 8.63 14.65 -5.92
C VAL A 88 8.67 16.09 -5.42
N ASP A 89 9.46 16.92 -6.07
CA ASP A 89 9.28 18.36 -5.92
C ASP A 89 8.01 18.85 -6.62
N ILE A 90 7.25 19.70 -5.94
CA ILE A 90 6.01 20.23 -6.53
C ILE A 90 6.30 21.18 -7.69
N ARG A 91 7.35 22.01 -7.55
CA ARG A 91 7.64 23.08 -8.50
C ARG A 91 8.84 22.74 -9.37
N MET A 92 8.57 22.10 -10.48
CA MET A 92 9.57 21.79 -11.49
C MET A 92 9.23 22.45 -12.83
N PRO A 93 10.22 22.77 -13.66
CA PRO A 93 9.98 23.23 -15.03
C PRO A 93 9.21 22.20 -15.87
N GLY A 94 8.29 22.69 -16.69
CA GLY A 94 7.47 21.84 -17.56
C GLY A 94 6.34 21.14 -16.82
N ILE A 95 6.47 19.85 -16.52
CA ILE A 95 5.45 19.07 -15.78
C ILE A 95 5.75 19.19 -14.29
N GLY A 96 4.88 19.91 -13.56
CA GLY A 96 4.96 20.02 -12.10
C GLY A 96 4.57 18.73 -11.38
N GLY A 97 4.87 18.65 -10.08
CA GLY A 97 4.60 17.46 -9.28
C GLY A 97 3.12 17.06 -9.22
N LEU A 98 2.20 18.02 -9.13
CA LEU A 98 0.76 17.76 -9.13
C LEU A 98 0.25 17.24 -10.49
N ASP A 99 0.81 17.76 -11.58
CA ASP A 99 0.50 17.28 -12.93
C ASP A 99 1.03 15.86 -13.14
N LEU A 100 2.23 15.58 -12.60
CA LEU A 100 2.79 14.23 -12.58
C LEU A 100 1.85 13.26 -11.84
N GLN A 101 1.40 13.61 -10.63
CA GLN A 101 0.43 12.81 -9.86
C GLN A 101 -0.82 12.51 -10.70
N SER A 102 -1.39 13.53 -11.33
CA SER A 102 -2.61 13.38 -12.15
C SER A 102 -2.41 12.43 -13.34
N ARG A 103 -1.24 12.46 -13.98
CA ARG A 103 -0.89 11.54 -15.08
C ARG A 103 -0.66 10.11 -14.61
N LEU A 104 -0.09 9.94 -13.40
CA LEU A 104 0.17 8.62 -12.82
C LEU A 104 -1.11 7.86 -12.45
N VAL A 105 -2.22 8.55 -12.16
CA VAL A 105 -3.53 7.90 -11.86
C VAL A 105 -3.99 7.01 -13.01
N GLN A 106 -3.57 7.28 -14.26
CA GLN A 106 -3.91 6.46 -15.41
C GLN A 106 -3.06 5.17 -15.54
N ARG A 107 -2.00 5.06 -14.76
CA ARG A 107 -1.16 3.85 -14.73
C ARG A 107 -1.84 2.75 -13.92
N ARG A 108 -1.56 1.50 -14.28
CA ARG A 108 -2.08 0.33 -13.55
C ARG A 108 -1.76 0.38 -12.05
N ARG A 109 -0.62 0.97 -11.70
CA ARG A 109 -0.15 1.12 -10.33
C ARG A 109 0.56 2.45 -10.14
N VAL A 110 0.22 3.13 -9.08
CA VAL A 110 0.85 4.39 -8.66
C VAL A 110 1.61 4.12 -7.36
N PRO A 111 2.94 4.33 -7.32
CA PRO A 111 3.66 4.28 -6.05
C PRO A 111 3.16 5.38 -5.12
N PRO A 112 3.18 5.19 -3.80
CA PRO A 112 2.87 6.25 -2.85
C PRO A 112 3.75 7.48 -3.10
N ILE A 113 3.14 8.66 -3.16
CA ILE A 113 3.81 9.92 -3.49
C ILE A 113 4.03 10.72 -2.21
N ILE A 114 5.27 11.17 -2.01
CA ILE A 114 5.68 12.13 -0.99
C ILE A 114 6.06 13.41 -1.74
N PHE A 115 5.38 14.51 -1.44
CA PHE A 115 5.74 15.80 -2.04
C PHE A 115 6.73 16.56 -1.20
N MET A 116 7.65 17.27 -1.89
CA MET A 116 8.53 18.30 -1.32
C MET A 116 8.13 19.64 -1.87
N SER A 117 8.20 20.71 -1.07
CA SER A 117 7.94 22.08 -1.54
C SER A 117 8.73 23.11 -0.78
N ALA A 118 9.34 24.05 -1.50
CA ALA A 118 10.07 25.19 -0.92
C ALA A 118 9.16 26.26 -0.29
N PHE A 119 7.85 26.25 -0.63
CA PHE A 119 6.86 27.18 -0.10
C PHE A 119 5.66 26.38 0.36
N GLY A 120 5.38 26.42 1.66
CA GLY A 120 4.21 25.79 2.26
C GLY A 120 2.91 26.48 1.84
N ASP A 121 2.54 26.35 0.56
CA ASP A 121 1.23 26.75 0.08
C ASP A 121 0.21 25.74 0.59
N VAL A 122 -0.55 26.16 1.59
CA VAL A 122 -1.60 25.31 2.23
C VAL A 122 -2.58 24.79 1.19
N ALA A 123 -2.93 25.59 0.17
CA ALA A 123 -3.84 25.19 -0.88
C ALA A 123 -3.28 24.05 -1.72
N MET A 124 -2.00 24.10 -2.10
CA MET A 124 -1.32 23.04 -2.85
C MET A 124 -1.16 21.77 -2.01
N THR A 125 -0.84 21.90 -0.72
CA THR A 125 -0.78 20.76 0.22
C THR A 125 -2.12 20.05 0.29
N VAL A 126 -3.21 20.80 0.49
CA VAL A 126 -4.57 20.23 0.55
C VAL A 126 -4.94 19.57 -0.78
N GLN A 127 -4.57 20.17 -1.91
CA GLN A 127 -4.83 19.59 -3.23
C GLN A 127 -4.07 18.27 -3.42
N ALA A 128 -2.77 18.23 -3.10
CA ALA A 128 -1.94 17.03 -3.16
C ALA A 128 -2.51 15.89 -2.32
N MET A 129 -2.86 16.18 -1.07
CA MET A 129 -3.42 15.19 -0.14
C MET A 129 -4.79 14.68 -0.59
N LYS A 130 -5.67 15.56 -1.08
CA LYS A 130 -6.97 15.15 -1.66
C LYS A 130 -6.83 14.30 -2.90
N ALA A 131 -5.77 14.53 -3.68
CA ALA A 131 -5.44 13.70 -4.85
C ALA A 131 -4.73 12.39 -4.50
N GLY A 132 -4.57 12.06 -3.21
CA GLY A 132 -4.05 10.79 -2.73
C GLY A 132 -2.54 10.75 -2.49
N ALA A 133 -1.90 11.91 -2.31
CA ALA A 133 -0.52 11.94 -1.84
C ALA A 133 -0.40 11.27 -0.46
N ARG A 134 0.71 10.59 -0.22
CA ARG A 134 0.96 9.90 1.04
C ARG A 134 1.43 10.86 2.11
N ASP A 135 2.29 11.81 1.73
CA ASP A 135 2.86 12.79 2.64
C ASP A 135 3.28 14.06 1.91
N PHE A 136 3.60 15.10 2.68
CA PHE A 136 4.03 16.41 2.20
C PHE A 136 5.07 17.00 3.13
N LEU A 137 6.27 17.27 2.64
CA LEU A 137 7.39 17.80 3.39
C LEU A 137 7.77 19.23 2.92
N PRO A 138 7.62 20.26 3.78
CA PRO A 138 8.10 21.60 3.45
C PRO A 138 9.63 21.65 3.48
N LYS A 139 10.27 22.22 2.46
CA LYS A 139 11.71 22.51 2.44
C LYS A 139 11.98 23.81 3.23
N PRO A 140 12.99 23.85 4.14
CA PRO A 140 13.89 22.78 4.50
C PRO A 140 13.25 21.77 5.47
N PHE A 141 13.51 20.48 5.26
CA PHE A 141 13.10 19.38 6.14
C PHE A 141 14.33 18.74 6.79
N ARG A 142 14.13 18.02 7.90
CA ARG A 142 15.18 17.23 8.54
C ARG A 142 15.31 15.89 7.83
N ASP A 143 16.51 15.34 7.78
CA ASP A 143 16.78 14.01 7.23
C ASP A 143 15.86 12.95 7.82
N GLN A 144 15.61 13.05 9.14
CA GLN A 144 14.71 12.15 9.86
C GLN A 144 13.27 12.18 9.34
N ASP A 145 12.73 13.38 9.08
CA ASP A 145 11.35 13.54 8.58
C ASP A 145 11.20 12.90 7.18
N MET A 146 12.21 13.03 6.33
CA MET A 146 12.25 12.37 5.01
C MET A 146 12.32 10.85 5.15
N LEU A 147 13.18 10.33 6.01
CA LEU A 147 13.31 8.88 6.22
C LEU A 147 12.03 8.28 6.79
N ASP A 148 11.37 8.94 7.74
CA ASP A 148 10.10 8.50 8.32
C ASP A 148 8.99 8.44 7.25
N ALA A 149 8.87 9.48 6.42
CA ALA A 149 7.92 9.53 5.32
C ALA A 149 8.17 8.40 4.30
N VAL A 150 9.43 8.21 3.90
CA VAL A 150 9.84 7.14 2.96
C VAL A 150 9.54 5.75 3.53
N CYS A 151 9.93 5.50 4.79
CA CYS A 151 9.66 4.20 5.44
C CYS A 151 8.15 3.92 5.55
N SER A 152 7.36 4.93 5.92
CA SER A 152 5.89 4.82 5.96
C SER A 152 5.30 4.53 4.58
N ALA A 153 5.79 5.18 3.53
CA ALA A 153 5.33 4.99 2.16
C ALA A 153 5.68 3.60 1.63
N LEU A 154 6.91 3.14 1.82
CA LEU A 154 7.35 1.80 1.41
C LEU A 154 6.56 0.69 2.10
N LYS A 155 6.34 0.81 3.41
CA LYS A 155 5.52 -0.14 4.17
C LYS A 155 4.08 -0.18 3.67
N TYR A 156 3.51 0.97 3.35
CA TYR A 156 2.18 1.05 2.77
C TYR A 156 2.13 0.35 1.40
N ASP A 157 3.10 0.61 0.52
CA ASP A 157 3.16 -0.02 -0.80
C ASP A 157 3.32 -1.54 -0.71
N GLU A 158 4.15 -2.03 0.22
CA GLU A 158 4.30 -3.46 0.49
C GLU A 158 2.97 -4.10 0.90
N GLN A 159 2.22 -3.46 1.81
CA GLN A 159 0.91 -3.92 2.22
C GLN A 159 -0.08 -3.96 1.07
N MET A 160 -0.14 -2.89 0.27
CA MET A 160 -1.03 -2.82 -0.89
C MET A 160 -0.71 -3.89 -1.93
N ARG A 161 0.57 -4.18 -2.17
CA ARG A 161 1.01 -5.27 -3.06
C ARG A 161 0.58 -6.65 -2.56
N ALA A 162 0.72 -6.90 -1.26
CA ALA A 162 0.30 -8.16 -0.67
C ALA A 162 -1.23 -8.37 -0.81
N LEU A 163 -2.00 -7.29 -0.61
CA LEU A 163 -3.45 -7.30 -0.78
C LEU A 163 -3.86 -7.55 -2.24
N GLU A 164 -3.23 -6.85 -3.19
CA GLU A 164 -3.49 -7.02 -4.63
C GLU A 164 -3.18 -8.45 -5.08
N LYS A 165 -2.03 -9.00 -4.68
CA LYS A 165 -1.66 -10.39 -4.96
C LYS A 165 -2.67 -11.40 -4.40
N SER A 166 -3.19 -11.13 -3.21
CA SER A 166 -4.23 -11.97 -2.58
C SER A 166 -5.53 -11.92 -3.39
N ARG A 167 -5.93 -10.73 -3.85
CA ARG A 167 -7.08 -10.52 -4.72
C ARG A 167 -6.93 -11.26 -6.05
N GLU A 168 -5.80 -11.08 -6.73
CA GLU A 168 -5.50 -11.75 -8.01
C GLU A 168 -5.57 -13.28 -7.85
N SER A 169 -4.98 -13.81 -6.78
CA SER A 169 -5.05 -15.25 -6.47
C SER A 169 -6.48 -15.76 -6.25
N LEU A 170 -7.33 -14.97 -5.58
CA LEU A 170 -8.74 -15.33 -5.40
C LEU A 170 -9.51 -15.31 -6.73
N GLU A 171 -9.32 -14.26 -7.53
CA GLU A 171 -9.94 -14.14 -8.85
C GLU A 171 -9.49 -15.26 -9.80
N GLU A 172 -8.22 -15.64 -9.78
CA GLU A 172 -7.70 -16.74 -10.59
C GLU A 172 -8.36 -18.09 -10.23
N ARG A 173 -8.46 -18.39 -8.92
CA ARG A 173 -9.16 -19.59 -8.45
C ARG A 173 -10.62 -19.59 -8.91
N TYR A 174 -11.31 -18.46 -8.79
CA TYR A 174 -12.70 -18.32 -9.24
C TYR A 174 -12.85 -18.48 -10.76
N ARG A 175 -11.94 -17.90 -11.55
CA ARG A 175 -11.94 -18.07 -13.02
C ARG A 175 -11.70 -19.51 -13.45
N SER A 176 -11.01 -20.32 -12.65
CA SER A 176 -10.78 -21.73 -12.93
C SER A 176 -12.04 -22.62 -12.76
N LEU A 177 -13.11 -22.08 -12.17
CA LEU A 177 -14.37 -22.78 -12.00
C LEU A 177 -15.16 -22.80 -13.31
N SER A 178 -15.77 -23.97 -13.65
CA SER A 178 -16.78 -24.06 -14.69
C SER A 178 -18.05 -23.31 -14.32
N ASP A 179 -18.91 -23.00 -15.29
CA ASP A 179 -20.18 -22.31 -15.03
C ASP A 179 -21.07 -23.07 -14.05
N ARG A 180 -21.05 -24.40 -14.12
CA ARG A 180 -21.79 -25.25 -13.17
C ARG A 180 -21.23 -25.16 -11.76
N GLU A 181 -19.91 -25.09 -11.62
CA GLU A 181 -19.27 -24.93 -10.30
C GLU A 181 -19.51 -23.53 -9.74
N ARG A 182 -19.51 -22.49 -10.58
CA ARG A 182 -19.87 -21.13 -10.16
C ARG A 182 -21.32 -21.05 -9.69
N ALA A 183 -22.27 -21.65 -10.45
CA ALA A 183 -23.66 -21.71 -10.03
C ALA A 183 -23.83 -22.46 -8.70
N LEU A 184 -23.12 -23.57 -8.51
CA LEU A 184 -23.11 -24.29 -7.24
C LEU A 184 -22.56 -23.43 -6.10
N LEU A 185 -21.44 -22.72 -6.31
CA LEU A 185 -20.82 -21.83 -5.32
C LEU A 185 -21.78 -20.71 -4.91
N GLN A 186 -22.45 -20.07 -5.88
CA GLN A 186 -23.46 -19.04 -5.60
C GLN A 186 -24.61 -19.55 -4.75
N MET A 187 -25.18 -20.71 -5.11
CA MET A 187 -26.26 -21.30 -4.35
C MET A 187 -25.86 -21.67 -2.91
N LEU A 188 -24.62 -22.09 -2.72
CA LEU A 188 -24.04 -22.32 -1.40
C LEU A 188 -23.88 -21.02 -0.62
N GLY A 189 -23.46 -19.93 -1.29
CA GLY A 189 -23.38 -18.58 -0.73
C GLY A 189 -24.74 -18.01 -0.33
N ASP A 190 -25.80 -18.36 -1.07
CA ASP A 190 -27.20 -18.03 -0.74
C ASP A 190 -27.77 -18.86 0.42
N GLY A 191 -26.98 -19.78 0.99
CA GLY A 191 -27.38 -20.60 2.12
C GLY A 191 -28.30 -21.77 1.77
N LEU A 192 -28.43 -22.17 0.50
CA LEU A 192 -29.27 -23.28 0.08
C LEU A 192 -28.71 -24.61 0.59
N MET A 193 -29.63 -25.48 1.05
CA MET A 193 -29.30 -26.83 1.45
C MET A 193 -29.04 -27.74 0.23
N ASN A 194 -28.25 -28.81 0.42
CA ASN A 194 -27.89 -29.72 -0.68
C ASN A 194 -29.13 -30.24 -1.45
N LYS A 195 -30.25 -30.55 -0.75
CA LYS A 195 -31.50 -30.98 -1.37
C LYS A 195 -32.10 -29.94 -2.32
N GLN A 196 -32.06 -28.65 -1.92
CA GLN A 196 -32.57 -27.54 -2.73
C GLN A 196 -31.69 -27.32 -3.95
N ILE A 197 -30.36 -27.38 -3.79
CA ILE A 197 -29.39 -27.25 -4.87
C ILE A 197 -29.56 -28.42 -5.86
N ALA A 198 -29.68 -29.64 -5.35
CA ALA A 198 -29.90 -30.83 -6.16
C ALA A 198 -31.14 -30.69 -7.05
N SER A 199 -32.26 -30.24 -6.48
CA SER A 199 -33.48 -29.95 -7.24
C SER A 199 -33.30 -28.90 -8.30
N ARG A 200 -32.63 -27.76 -7.98
CA ARG A 200 -32.42 -26.64 -8.95
C ARG A 200 -31.48 -27.00 -10.11
N LEU A 201 -30.46 -27.81 -9.83
CA LEU A 201 -29.47 -28.22 -10.82
C LEU A 201 -29.82 -29.54 -11.52
N CYS A 202 -30.95 -30.15 -11.22
CA CYS A 202 -31.36 -31.48 -11.72
C CYS A 202 -30.28 -32.55 -11.43
N LEU A 203 -29.77 -32.59 -10.18
CA LEU A 203 -28.73 -33.49 -9.71
C LEU A 203 -29.18 -34.33 -8.53
N SER A 204 -28.41 -35.37 -8.19
CA SER A 204 -28.53 -36.05 -6.90
C SER A 204 -27.86 -35.26 -5.78
N GLU A 205 -28.33 -35.42 -4.52
CA GLU A 205 -27.65 -34.82 -3.37
C GLU A 205 -26.20 -35.31 -3.20
N ILE A 206 -25.91 -36.53 -3.63
CA ILE A 206 -24.56 -37.10 -3.61
C ILE A 206 -23.67 -36.30 -4.58
N THR A 207 -24.19 -36.03 -5.77
CA THR A 207 -23.46 -35.22 -6.77
C THR A 207 -23.17 -33.80 -6.24
N VAL A 208 -24.12 -33.17 -5.53
CA VAL A 208 -23.92 -31.89 -4.88
C VAL A 208 -22.81 -31.94 -3.80
N LYS A 209 -22.81 -33.00 -2.98
CA LYS A 209 -21.75 -33.21 -1.96
C LYS A 209 -20.38 -33.38 -2.59
N VAL A 210 -20.28 -34.13 -3.70
CA VAL A 210 -19.03 -34.26 -4.45
C VAL A 210 -18.57 -32.89 -5.05
N GLY A 211 -19.50 -32.14 -5.67
CA GLY A 211 -19.24 -30.81 -6.20
C GLY A 211 -18.74 -29.83 -5.13
N ARG A 212 -19.31 -29.83 -3.92
CA ARG A 212 -18.80 -29.04 -2.78
C ARG A 212 -17.37 -29.38 -2.44
N ARG A 213 -17.00 -30.66 -2.40
CA ARG A 213 -15.62 -31.08 -2.13
C ARG A 213 -14.67 -30.58 -3.22
N GLN A 214 -15.07 -30.69 -4.50
CA GLN A 214 -14.29 -30.19 -5.63
C GLN A 214 -14.12 -28.66 -5.57
N LEU A 215 -15.19 -27.92 -5.25
CA LEU A 215 -15.12 -26.48 -5.02
C LEU A 215 -14.12 -26.11 -3.93
N MET A 216 -14.16 -26.79 -2.78
CA MET A 216 -13.19 -26.54 -1.72
C MET A 216 -11.75 -26.76 -2.16
N GLN A 217 -11.49 -27.81 -2.97
CA GLN A 217 -10.16 -28.07 -3.51
C GLN A 217 -9.71 -26.99 -4.51
N LYS A 218 -10.56 -26.64 -5.49
CA LYS A 218 -10.24 -25.63 -6.52
C LYS A 218 -10.07 -24.24 -5.90
N MET A 219 -10.94 -23.86 -4.98
CA MET A 219 -10.86 -22.58 -4.24
C MET A 219 -9.76 -22.59 -3.17
N ARG A 220 -9.14 -23.76 -2.90
CA ARG A 220 -8.17 -23.97 -1.81
C ARG A 220 -8.73 -23.53 -0.45
N ALA A 221 -10.00 -23.77 -0.20
CA ALA A 221 -10.65 -23.47 1.05
C ALA A 221 -10.39 -24.58 2.07
N ARG A 222 -9.93 -24.24 3.28
CA ARG A 222 -9.64 -25.19 4.36
C ARG A 222 -10.91 -25.78 4.98
N ASN A 223 -11.99 -25.00 4.96
CA ASN A 223 -13.29 -25.39 5.48
C ASN A 223 -14.42 -24.70 4.71
N PHE A 224 -15.66 -25.14 4.98
CA PHE A 224 -16.83 -24.60 4.30
C PHE A 224 -17.09 -23.14 4.61
N VAL A 225 -16.81 -22.67 5.83
CA VAL A 225 -17.00 -21.28 6.23
C VAL A 225 -16.07 -20.37 5.41
N GLN A 226 -14.81 -20.78 5.22
CA GLN A 226 -13.87 -20.05 4.39
C GLN A 226 -14.32 -19.99 2.92
N LEU A 227 -14.88 -21.09 2.38
CA LEU A 227 -15.42 -21.10 1.02
C LEU A 227 -16.55 -20.07 0.85
N ILE A 228 -17.46 -19.97 1.82
CA ILE A 228 -18.56 -18.98 1.77
C ILE A 228 -18.05 -17.55 1.93
N LYS A 229 -17.06 -17.32 2.80
CA LYS A 229 -16.41 -16.01 2.91
C LYS A 229 -15.75 -15.59 1.57
N MET A 230 -15.06 -16.51 0.89
CA MET A 230 -14.46 -16.26 -0.44
C MET A 230 -15.52 -15.89 -1.48
N GLU A 231 -16.64 -16.59 -1.50
CA GLU A 231 -17.75 -16.31 -2.40
C GLU A 231 -18.34 -14.91 -2.17
N SER A 232 -18.59 -14.55 -0.92
CA SER A 232 -19.07 -13.20 -0.55
C SER A 232 -18.12 -12.09 -0.99
N LEU A 233 -16.80 -12.32 -0.86
CA LEU A 233 -15.77 -11.37 -1.33
C LEU A 233 -15.78 -11.23 -2.86
N ILE A 234 -15.94 -12.32 -3.60
CA ILE A 234 -16.04 -12.31 -5.06
C ILE A 234 -17.26 -11.50 -5.51
N ARG A 235 -18.43 -11.70 -4.90
CA ARG A 235 -19.62 -10.87 -5.17
C ARG A 235 -19.38 -9.38 -4.88
N GLY A 236 -18.64 -9.08 -3.81
CA GLY A 236 -18.21 -7.72 -3.48
C GLY A 236 -17.33 -7.11 -4.58
N LEU A 237 -16.36 -7.86 -5.09
CA LEU A 237 -15.49 -7.44 -6.20
C LEU A 237 -16.27 -7.15 -7.48
N ASP A 238 -17.20 -8.02 -7.86
CA ASP A 238 -18.04 -7.84 -9.05
C ASP A 238 -18.94 -6.60 -8.90
N SER A 239 -19.50 -6.36 -7.72
CA SER A 239 -20.29 -5.17 -7.43
C SER A 239 -19.47 -3.88 -7.49
N GLN A 240 -18.20 -3.92 -7.10
CA GLN A 240 -17.29 -2.77 -7.18
C GLN A 240 -16.84 -2.47 -8.61
N LYS A 241 -16.57 -3.50 -9.43
CA LYS A 241 -16.26 -3.30 -10.85
C LYS A 241 -17.39 -2.55 -11.56
N VAL A 242 -18.64 -2.82 -11.21
CA VAL A 242 -19.81 -2.10 -11.72
C VAL A 242 -19.87 -0.65 -11.18
N ARG A 243 -19.54 -0.41 -9.90
CA ARG A 243 -19.57 0.94 -9.31
C ARG A 243 -18.38 1.81 -9.75
N ALA A 244 -17.19 1.26 -9.86
CA ALA A 244 -16.00 1.99 -10.32
C ALA A 244 -16.16 2.54 -11.76
N SER A 245 -17.07 1.96 -12.54
CA SER A 245 -17.46 2.50 -13.85
C SER A 245 -18.31 3.77 -13.75
N TYR A 246 -18.81 4.12 -12.55
CA TYR A 246 -19.74 5.25 -12.35
C TYR A 246 -19.25 6.32 -11.37
N GLU A 247 -18.28 6.05 -10.45
CA GLU A 247 -17.88 7.01 -9.41
C GLU A 247 -16.38 6.97 -9.13
N GLY A 248 -15.71 8.13 -9.17
CA GLY A 248 -14.27 8.31 -8.94
C GLY A 248 -13.81 8.28 -7.46
N GLY A 249 -14.49 7.55 -6.57
CA GLY A 249 -14.24 7.55 -5.12
C GLY A 249 -13.78 6.20 -4.53
N ALA A 250 -13.01 5.41 -5.26
CA ALA A 250 -12.84 3.98 -5.02
C ALA A 250 -11.85 3.53 -3.91
N ASN A 251 -10.99 4.41 -3.34
CA ASN A 251 -9.82 3.93 -2.60
C ASN A 251 -10.08 3.27 -1.23
N GLU A 252 -10.96 3.82 -0.38
CA GLU A 252 -11.15 3.27 0.98
C GLU A 252 -11.95 1.96 0.99
N VAL A 253 -12.95 1.85 0.10
CA VAL A 253 -13.79 0.65 -0.01
C VAL A 253 -12.98 -0.50 -0.63
N ALA A 254 -12.13 -0.21 -1.62
CA ALA A 254 -11.21 -1.17 -2.20
C ALA A 254 -10.24 -1.71 -1.15
N TYR A 255 -9.61 -0.86 -0.34
CA TYR A 255 -8.71 -1.25 0.73
C TYR A 255 -9.38 -2.18 1.77
N ARG A 256 -10.61 -1.87 2.18
CA ARG A 256 -11.35 -2.70 3.14
C ARG A 256 -11.65 -4.09 2.59
N LEU A 257 -12.02 -4.18 1.31
CA LEU A 257 -12.31 -5.45 0.66
C LEU A 257 -11.04 -6.28 0.45
N GLU A 258 -9.97 -5.67 -0.01
CA GLU A 258 -8.67 -6.32 -0.18
C GLU A 258 -8.11 -6.83 1.15
N SER A 259 -8.23 -6.05 2.22
CA SER A 259 -7.86 -6.48 3.58
C SER A 259 -8.71 -7.67 4.08
N ALA A 260 -9.98 -7.73 3.71
CA ALA A 260 -10.85 -8.86 4.02
C ALA A 260 -10.44 -10.11 3.22
N ILE A 261 -10.08 -9.94 1.94
CA ILE A 261 -9.59 -11.03 1.08
C ILE A 261 -8.31 -11.63 1.66
N ALA A 262 -7.34 -10.79 2.02
CA ALA A 262 -6.07 -11.25 2.59
C ALA A 262 -6.29 -12.05 3.88
N ARG A 263 -7.15 -11.55 4.78
CA ARG A 263 -7.51 -12.29 6.01
C ARG A 263 -8.11 -13.66 5.71
N VAL A 264 -9.07 -13.73 4.80
CA VAL A 264 -9.75 -14.99 4.46
C VAL A 264 -8.82 -16.00 3.78
N LEU A 265 -7.84 -15.56 3.02
CA LEU A 265 -6.89 -16.46 2.34
C LEU A 265 -5.79 -16.99 3.25
N HIS A 266 -5.44 -16.26 4.31
CA HIS A 266 -4.34 -16.61 5.21
C HIS A 266 -4.79 -17.24 6.55
N GLU A 267 -6.08 -17.11 6.93
CA GLU A 267 -6.73 -17.90 7.99
C GLU A 267 -6.87 -19.39 7.60
#